data_879775e5b6df5311a49bc3da94c5cdf2
#
_entry.id   879775e5b6df5311a49bc3da94c5cdf2
#
_cell.length_a   1.000
_cell.length_b   1.000
_cell.length_c   1.000
_cell.angle_alpha   90.00
_cell.angle_beta   90.00
_cell.angle_gamma   90.00
#
_symmetry.space_group_name_H-M   'P 1'
#
loop_
_entity.id
_entity.type
_entity.pdbx_description
1 polymer ?
#
loop_
_entity_poly.entity_id
_entity_poly.type
_entity_poly.pdbx_seq_one_letter_code
_entity_poly.pdbx_strand_id
1 'polypeptide(L)'
;MANTPNEADYVIVGAGSAGCALAYRLSDAGHDVIVIEYGGTDAGPFIQMPAALSYPMNMKRYDWGYMSAPEPHLGGRRLVCPRGKVVGGSSSINGMVYVRGHARDYDTWAQMGASGWSYEHVLPYFKRMESWHDGGHGGDPEWRGTDGPLHVTRGPRTNPLFHAFVEAGREAGYQVTGDYNGEQQEGFGPFEQTVWKGRRWSAANAYLHPAMKRPNCNLVRGLARKITFDGLAARGVEIERGGQIQEIRARREVIVAASAINSPKLLMHSGIGPAEHLKSVGIEPILDRPGVGENLQDHLEVYFQIAAKQPVTLNKYWNPLWKAVIGAQWLFTKTGLGASNNFESCAFIRSRAGIEYPDIQLHFLPIAVRYDGKTVAEGHGFQAHVGPMRSASRGAVTLLSGDPKDDPNILFNYMSQPSDWEEFRTALRLTREIFQQPAFSEHVKHEILPGADCTSDEQLDEFIRQHGESAYHPCGTCKMGAANDPLAVVDPEARVIGTERLRVADSSIFPQITNGNLNAPSIMVGEKVSDMVLGKALEPDHSSPWLHPDWASSQR
;
A
#
# COMPACT_ATOMS: atom_id res chain seq x y z
N MET A 1 4.91 14.75 34.04
CA MET A 1 4.52 13.87 32.93
C MET A 1 3.14 13.35 33.28
N ALA A 2 2.13 13.59 32.47
CA ALA A 2 0.80 13.02 32.69
C ALA A 2 0.96 11.48 32.72
N ASN A 3 0.30 10.85 33.70
CA ASN A 3 0.34 9.41 33.88
C ASN A 3 -0.31 8.77 32.63
N THR A 4 0.49 8.28 31.68
CA THR A 4 -0.04 7.58 30.51
C THR A 4 -0.75 6.32 31.00
N PRO A 5 -2.02 6.09 30.62
CA PRO A 5 -2.73 4.89 31.08
C PRO A 5 -2.01 3.64 30.58
N ASN A 6 -1.97 2.60 31.43
CA ASN A 6 -1.40 1.30 31.08
C ASN A 6 -2.48 0.24 30.83
N GLU A 7 -3.76 0.64 30.79
CA GLU A 7 -4.91 -0.21 30.54
C GLU A 7 -5.99 0.53 29.75
N ALA A 8 -6.64 -0.16 28.80
CA ALA A 8 -7.76 0.33 27.99
C ALA A 8 -8.72 -0.81 27.64
N ASP A 9 -9.88 -0.50 27.05
CA ASP A 9 -10.75 -1.53 26.47
C ASP A 9 -10.06 -2.24 25.31
N TYR A 10 -9.49 -1.45 24.40
CA TYR A 10 -8.76 -1.96 23.24
C TYR A 10 -7.33 -1.45 23.21
N VAL A 11 -6.40 -2.37 22.96
CA VAL A 11 -4.99 -2.05 22.72
C VAL A 11 -4.67 -2.34 21.25
N ILE A 12 -4.35 -1.30 20.49
CA ILE A 12 -4.03 -1.39 19.07
C ILE A 12 -2.51 -1.30 18.92
N VAL A 13 -1.89 -2.28 18.27
CA VAL A 13 -0.45 -2.29 18.00
C VAL A 13 -0.19 -1.81 16.57
N GLY A 14 0.37 -0.62 16.46
CA GLY A 14 0.68 0.07 15.20
C GLY A 14 -0.28 1.23 14.92
N ALA A 15 0.27 2.43 14.79
CA ALA A 15 -0.44 3.63 14.34
C ALA A 15 -0.31 3.82 12.81
N GLY A 16 -0.45 2.73 12.05
CA GLY A 16 -0.45 2.71 10.59
C GLY A 16 -1.81 3.02 9.98
N SER A 17 -1.99 2.71 8.70
CA SER A 17 -3.21 2.99 7.91
C SER A 17 -4.45 2.43 8.59
N ALA A 18 -4.49 1.14 8.89
CA ALA A 18 -5.62 0.49 9.55
C ALA A 18 -5.74 0.86 11.04
N GLY A 19 -4.61 0.87 11.78
CA GLY A 19 -4.61 1.17 13.21
C GLY A 19 -5.14 2.57 13.55
N CYS A 20 -4.89 3.57 12.68
CA CYS A 20 -5.47 4.90 12.83
C CYS A 20 -6.99 4.90 12.67
N ALA A 21 -7.54 4.16 11.70
CA ALA A 21 -8.98 4.03 11.48
C ALA A 21 -9.66 3.30 12.66
N LEU A 22 -9.08 2.19 13.12
CA LEU A 22 -9.52 1.46 14.32
C LEU A 22 -9.58 2.38 15.55
N ALA A 23 -8.50 3.12 15.82
CA ALA A 23 -8.43 4.04 16.96
C ALA A 23 -9.53 5.11 16.89
N TYR A 24 -9.77 5.65 15.70
CA TYR A 24 -10.79 6.66 15.48
C TYR A 24 -12.19 6.11 15.74
N ARG A 25 -12.55 4.98 15.12
CA ARG A 25 -13.91 4.41 15.21
C ARG A 25 -14.23 3.86 16.61
N LEU A 26 -13.28 3.16 17.25
CA LEU A 26 -13.49 2.60 18.58
C LEU A 26 -13.58 3.70 19.65
N SER A 27 -12.74 4.74 19.57
CA SER A 27 -12.82 5.87 20.50
C SER A 27 -14.08 6.73 20.27
N ASP A 28 -14.55 6.84 19.02
CA ASP A 28 -15.81 7.52 18.68
C ASP A 28 -17.04 6.80 19.26
N ALA A 29 -16.97 5.48 19.34
CA ALA A 29 -17.98 4.64 19.99
C ALA A 29 -17.93 4.68 21.53
N GLY A 30 -17.03 5.49 22.12
CA GLY A 30 -16.95 5.71 23.56
C GLY A 30 -16.05 4.74 24.32
N HIS A 31 -15.31 3.86 23.64
CA HIS A 31 -14.38 2.93 24.27
C HIS A 31 -13.02 3.59 24.57
N ASP A 32 -12.38 3.14 25.65
CA ASP A 32 -11.00 3.51 25.94
C ASP A 32 -10.05 2.79 24.96
N VAL A 33 -9.19 3.55 24.28
CA VAL A 33 -8.25 3.03 23.28
C VAL A 33 -6.84 3.48 23.60
N ILE A 34 -5.90 2.52 23.59
CA ILE A 34 -4.46 2.80 23.58
C ILE A 34 -3.90 2.30 22.26
N VAL A 35 -3.24 3.21 21.53
CA VAL A 35 -2.46 2.87 20.35
C VAL A 35 -0.98 2.83 20.72
N ILE A 36 -0.31 1.71 20.41
CA ILE A 36 1.13 1.54 20.61
C ILE A 36 1.83 1.81 19.29
N GLU A 37 2.79 2.76 19.29
CA GLU A 37 3.60 3.09 18.10
C GLU A 37 5.07 3.23 18.48
N TYR A 38 5.94 2.58 17.72
CA TYR A 38 7.39 2.69 17.95
C TYR A 38 7.99 3.96 17.36
N GLY A 39 7.51 4.34 16.18
CA GLY A 39 8.04 5.45 15.41
C GLY A 39 7.78 6.83 16.00
N GLY A 40 8.46 7.82 15.46
CA GLY A 40 8.37 9.21 15.87
C GLY A 40 7.12 9.96 15.38
N THR A 41 7.10 11.27 15.53
CA THR A 41 6.04 12.16 15.05
C THR A 41 6.08 12.28 13.52
N ASP A 42 4.91 12.41 12.91
CA ASP A 42 4.70 12.72 11.49
C ASP A 42 4.78 14.23 11.19
N ALA A 43 5.02 15.06 12.20
CA ALA A 43 5.22 16.48 12.00
C ALA A 43 6.54 16.77 11.28
N GLY A 44 6.51 17.65 10.31
CA GLY A 44 7.68 18.12 9.60
C GLY A 44 7.51 18.16 8.07
N PRO A 45 8.31 18.99 7.39
CA PRO A 45 8.12 19.27 5.96
C PRO A 45 8.36 18.04 5.08
N PHE A 46 9.29 17.15 5.43
CA PHE A 46 9.58 15.96 4.62
C PHE A 46 8.41 14.95 4.57
N ILE A 47 7.58 14.91 5.61
CA ILE A 47 6.37 14.09 5.60
C ILE A 47 5.20 14.85 5.01
N GLN A 48 5.00 16.11 5.44
CA GLN A 48 3.79 16.86 5.11
C GLN A 48 3.78 17.44 3.69
N MET A 49 4.96 17.65 3.05
CA MET A 49 5.07 18.14 1.68
C MET A 49 4.95 16.99 0.67
N PRO A 50 3.91 16.98 -0.19
CA PRO A 50 3.70 15.87 -1.13
C PRO A 50 4.89 15.57 -2.04
N ALA A 51 5.50 16.59 -2.66
CA ALA A 51 6.64 16.39 -3.56
C ALA A 51 7.92 15.88 -2.85
N ALA A 52 7.95 15.88 -1.52
CA ALA A 52 9.09 15.36 -0.75
C ALA A 52 9.05 13.85 -0.51
N LEU A 53 8.14 13.12 -1.14
CA LEU A 53 7.83 11.70 -0.88
C LEU A 53 9.07 10.77 -0.84
N SER A 54 10.10 11.02 -1.66
CA SER A 54 11.31 10.20 -1.69
C SER A 54 12.23 10.39 -0.46
N TYR A 55 12.11 11.50 0.27
CA TYR A 55 12.96 11.75 1.44
C TYR A 55 12.62 10.84 2.63
N PRO A 56 11.37 10.81 3.15
CA PRO A 56 11.08 10.05 4.35
C PRO A 56 11.27 8.54 4.17
N MET A 57 11.04 7.98 2.99
CA MET A 57 11.24 6.56 2.72
C MET A 57 12.74 6.15 2.70
N ASN A 58 13.66 7.10 2.60
CA ASN A 58 15.10 6.89 2.64
C ASN A 58 15.75 7.38 3.94
N MET A 59 14.95 7.77 4.95
CA MET A 59 15.44 8.27 6.23
C MET A 59 15.21 7.27 7.36
N LYS A 60 16.26 6.74 8.00
CA LYS A 60 16.17 5.82 9.16
C LYS A 60 15.28 6.33 10.30
N ARG A 61 15.03 7.65 10.36
CA ARG A 61 14.12 8.25 11.34
C ARG A 61 12.66 7.87 11.11
N TYR A 62 12.25 7.68 9.83
CA TYR A 62 10.87 7.48 9.41
C TYR A 62 10.62 6.12 8.78
N ASP A 63 11.69 5.39 8.49
CA ASP A 63 11.67 4.08 7.85
C ASP A 63 12.32 3.03 8.75
N TRP A 64 11.77 1.81 8.75
CA TRP A 64 12.36 0.66 9.42
C TRP A 64 13.70 0.27 8.77
N GLY A 65 13.85 0.49 7.46
CA GLY A 65 15.05 0.17 6.69
C GLY A 65 15.16 -1.30 6.31
N TYR A 66 14.03 -2.00 6.18
CA TYR A 66 14.03 -3.40 5.81
C TYR A 66 14.58 -3.64 4.41
N MET A 67 15.26 -4.78 4.26
CA MET A 67 15.76 -5.32 2.99
C MET A 67 15.23 -6.73 2.82
N SER A 68 14.91 -7.11 1.58
CA SER A 68 14.58 -8.51 1.30
C SER A 68 15.80 -9.43 1.55
N ALA A 69 15.54 -10.71 1.74
CA ALA A 69 16.54 -11.75 1.51
C ALA A 69 17.04 -11.67 0.05
N PRO A 70 18.15 -12.34 -0.30
CA PRO A 70 18.53 -12.47 -1.70
C PRO A 70 17.40 -13.13 -2.50
N GLU A 71 16.88 -12.42 -3.52
CA GLU A 71 15.78 -12.89 -4.37
C GLU A 71 16.30 -13.86 -5.42
N PRO A 72 15.93 -15.16 -5.38
CA PRO A 72 16.57 -16.19 -6.20
C PRO A 72 16.43 -15.95 -7.70
N HIS A 73 15.25 -15.48 -8.12
CA HIS A 73 14.92 -15.28 -9.53
C HIS A 73 15.29 -13.88 -10.05
N LEU A 74 15.76 -12.99 -9.18
CA LEU A 74 16.28 -11.67 -9.52
C LEU A 74 17.81 -11.59 -9.37
N GLY A 75 18.52 -12.68 -9.67
CA GLY A 75 19.99 -12.73 -9.64
C GLY A 75 20.60 -12.60 -8.24
N GLY A 76 19.86 -12.95 -7.19
CA GLY A 76 20.32 -12.83 -5.80
C GLY A 76 20.31 -11.38 -5.27
N ARG A 77 19.69 -10.44 -5.97
CA ARG A 77 19.56 -9.05 -5.51
C ARG A 77 18.76 -8.98 -4.22
N ARG A 78 19.10 -8.01 -3.38
CA ARG A 78 18.29 -7.62 -2.23
C ARG A 78 17.55 -6.34 -2.57
N LEU A 79 16.25 -6.33 -2.37
CA LEU A 79 15.42 -5.17 -2.65
C LEU A 79 15.10 -4.41 -1.35
N VAL A 80 15.07 -3.07 -1.43
CA VAL A 80 14.63 -2.24 -0.31
C VAL A 80 13.12 -2.43 -0.08
N CYS A 81 12.73 -2.48 1.19
CA CYS A 81 11.33 -2.62 1.59
C CYS A 81 10.97 -1.55 2.64
N PRO A 82 10.88 -0.26 2.27
CA PRO A 82 10.60 0.82 3.21
C PRO A 82 9.23 0.64 3.86
N ARG A 83 9.21 0.66 5.19
CA ARG A 83 8.00 0.61 6.03
C ARG A 83 8.01 1.75 7.02
N GLY A 84 6.90 2.46 7.14
CA GLY A 84 6.82 3.62 8.01
C GLY A 84 7.05 3.29 9.47
N LYS A 85 8.09 3.91 10.06
CA LYS A 85 8.41 3.91 11.49
C LYS A 85 8.07 5.31 12.03
N VAL A 86 6.80 5.62 12.01
CA VAL A 86 6.27 6.97 12.26
C VAL A 86 4.76 6.90 12.47
N VAL A 87 4.18 7.86 13.17
CA VAL A 87 2.72 8.02 13.28
C VAL A 87 2.10 8.13 11.89
N GLY A 88 1.05 7.35 11.63
CA GLY A 88 0.46 7.14 10.32
C GLY A 88 1.11 6.00 9.54
N GLY A 89 2.19 5.39 10.06
CA GLY A 89 2.89 4.28 9.41
C GLY A 89 3.30 4.61 7.98
N SER A 90 3.13 3.64 7.08
CA SER A 90 3.49 3.83 5.67
C SER A 90 2.63 4.88 4.95
N SER A 91 1.42 5.23 5.44
CA SER A 91 0.66 6.35 4.87
C SER A 91 1.36 7.71 5.03
N SER A 92 2.28 7.83 6.00
CA SER A 92 3.09 9.03 6.22
C SER A 92 4.34 9.12 5.35
N ILE A 93 4.73 8.04 4.64
CA ILE A 93 5.93 8.01 3.79
C ILE A 93 5.68 7.56 2.35
N ASN A 94 4.48 7.11 2.00
CA ASN A 94 4.11 6.61 0.67
C ASN A 94 4.00 7.71 -0.40
N GLY A 95 3.75 7.30 -1.65
CA GLY A 95 3.51 8.19 -2.79
C GLY A 95 2.13 8.85 -2.82
N MET A 96 1.29 8.66 -1.80
CA MET A 96 -0.07 9.25 -1.67
C MET A 96 -1.04 8.89 -2.80
N VAL A 97 -0.73 7.91 -3.61
CA VAL A 97 -1.65 7.43 -4.64
C VAL A 97 -2.84 6.74 -3.97
N TYR A 98 -4.06 7.03 -4.45
CA TYR A 98 -5.29 6.47 -3.93
C TYR A 98 -5.92 5.53 -4.93
N VAL A 99 -5.91 4.23 -4.64
CA VAL A 99 -6.56 3.18 -5.43
C VAL A 99 -7.31 2.27 -4.48
N ARG A 100 -8.58 1.97 -4.79
CA ARG A 100 -9.41 1.08 -3.98
C ARG A 100 -9.17 -0.41 -4.26
N GLY A 101 -8.52 -0.76 -5.37
CA GLY A 101 -8.53 -2.09 -5.96
C GLY A 101 -9.64 -2.23 -7.00
N HIS A 102 -9.76 -3.39 -7.62
CA HIS A 102 -10.88 -3.73 -8.48
C HIS A 102 -11.96 -4.49 -7.69
N ALA A 103 -13.22 -4.35 -8.07
CA ALA A 103 -14.32 -5.07 -7.42
C ALA A 103 -14.07 -6.59 -7.35
N ARG A 104 -13.58 -7.18 -8.44
CA ARG A 104 -13.27 -8.61 -8.54
C ARG A 104 -12.17 -9.08 -7.59
N ASP A 105 -11.30 -8.21 -7.11
CA ASP A 105 -10.32 -8.57 -6.08
C ASP A 105 -11.02 -9.01 -4.79
N TYR A 106 -12.03 -8.26 -4.38
CA TYR A 106 -12.82 -8.54 -3.17
C TYR A 106 -13.78 -9.71 -3.34
N ASP A 107 -14.37 -9.87 -4.53
CA ASP A 107 -15.16 -11.07 -4.83
C ASP A 107 -14.28 -12.33 -4.76
N THR A 108 -13.03 -12.23 -5.22
CA THR A 108 -12.03 -13.29 -5.08
C THR A 108 -11.69 -13.56 -3.60
N TRP A 109 -11.58 -12.53 -2.75
CA TRP A 109 -11.37 -12.73 -1.32
C TRP A 109 -12.51 -13.58 -0.71
N ALA A 110 -13.76 -13.26 -1.04
CA ALA A 110 -14.91 -14.01 -0.56
C ALA A 110 -14.87 -15.48 -1.06
N GLN A 111 -14.50 -15.71 -2.32
CA GLN A 111 -14.32 -17.05 -2.89
C GLN A 111 -13.20 -17.84 -2.23
N MET A 112 -12.14 -17.14 -1.76
CA MET A 112 -11.03 -17.74 -1.02
C MET A 112 -11.34 -17.98 0.47
N GLY A 113 -12.61 -17.83 0.88
CA GLY A 113 -13.06 -18.12 2.24
C GLY A 113 -13.20 -16.92 3.17
N ALA A 114 -12.95 -15.71 2.69
CA ALA A 114 -13.20 -14.48 3.43
C ALA A 114 -14.67 -14.04 3.26
N SER A 115 -15.59 -14.80 3.83
CA SER A 115 -17.02 -14.50 3.75
C SER A 115 -17.35 -13.12 4.31
N GLY A 116 -18.21 -12.35 3.64
CA GLY A 116 -18.55 -10.98 3.99
C GLY A 116 -17.50 -9.93 3.56
N TRP A 117 -16.54 -10.31 2.67
CA TRP A 117 -15.54 -9.40 2.12
C TRP A 117 -15.64 -9.27 0.59
N SER A 118 -16.74 -9.70 -0.04
CA SER A 118 -17.03 -9.39 -1.45
C SER A 118 -17.16 -7.88 -1.66
N TYR A 119 -17.10 -7.43 -2.91
CA TYR A 119 -17.14 -6.00 -3.22
C TYR A 119 -18.36 -5.30 -2.65
N GLU A 120 -19.55 -5.87 -2.75
CA GLU A 120 -20.78 -5.34 -2.16
C GLU A 120 -20.66 -5.05 -0.65
N HIS A 121 -19.87 -5.85 0.08
CA HIS A 121 -19.66 -5.72 1.52
C HIS A 121 -18.55 -4.74 1.89
N VAL A 122 -17.65 -4.37 0.97
CA VAL A 122 -16.54 -3.44 1.25
C VAL A 122 -16.73 -2.07 0.63
N LEU A 123 -17.52 -1.94 -0.44
CA LEU A 123 -17.82 -0.64 -1.07
C LEU A 123 -18.40 0.39 -0.10
N PRO A 124 -19.35 0.05 0.80
CA PRO A 124 -19.86 1.00 1.79
C PRO A 124 -18.77 1.56 2.71
N TYR A 125 -17.75 0.76 3.03
CA TYR A 125 -16.63 1.21 3.85
C TYR A 125 -15.68 2.12 3.08
N PHE A 126 -15.46 1.87 1.80
CA PHE A 126 -14.72 2.79 0.92
C PHE A 126 -15.44 4.14 0.82
N LYS A 127 -16.76 4.14 0.67
CA LYS A 127 -17.56 5.38 0.64
C LYS A 127 -17.51 6.10 1.99
N ARG A 128 -17.64 5.38 3.11
CA ARG A 128 -17.60 5.96 4.46
C ARG A 128 -16.25 6.58 4.82
N MET A 129 -15.16 6.04 4.32
CA MET A 129 -13.83 6.52 4.69
C MET A 129 -13.38 7.78 3.96
N GLU A 130 -13.92 8.07 2.77
CA GLU A 130 -13.41 9.14 1.91
C GLU A 130 -14.27 10.40 1.89
N SER A 131 -13.60 11.54 1.75
CA SER A 131 -14.15 12.78 1.21
C SER A 131 -13.52 13.01 -0.16
N TRP A 132 -14.23 12.62 -1.20
CA TRP A 132 -13.76 12.76 -2.55
C TRP A 132 -14.05 14.16 -3.11
N HIS A 133 -13.04 14.75 -3.78
CA HIS A 133 -13.08 16.06 -4.39
C HIS A 133 -12.70 15.93 -5.86
N ASP A 134 -13.67 15.99 -6.74
CA ASP A 134 -13.51 15.84 -8.20
C ASP A 134 -12.76 16.99 -8.87
N GLY A 135 -12.63 18.12 -8.18
CA GLY A 135 -12.01 19.33 -8.72
C GLY A 135 -12.76 19.95 -9.91
N GLY A 136 -14.05 19.59 -10.09
CA GLY A 136 -14.87 20.04 -11.21
C GLY A 136 -14.61 19.26 -12.51
N HIS A 137 -13.91 18.14 -12.46
CA HIS A 137 -13.57 17.32 -13.63
C HIS A 137 -14.51 16.13 -13.87
N GLY A 138 -15.60 16.05 -13.09
CA GLY A 138 -16.53 14.94 -13.15
C GLY A 138 -16.01 13.69 -12.46
N GLY A 139 -16.88 12.71 -12.30
CA GLY A 139 -16.64 11.41 -11.67
C GLY A 139 -17.97 10.71 -11.48
N ASP A 140 -17.97 9.69 -10.66
CA ASP A 140 -19.16 8.89 -10.40
C ASP A 140 -19.60 8.98 -8.93
N PRO A 141 -20.48 9.95 -8.59
CA PRO A 141 -20.87 10.21 -7.20
C PRO A 141 -21.60 9.02 -6.55
N GLU A 142 -22.20 8.13 -7.32
CA GLU A 142 -22.84 6.93 -6.77
C GLU A 142 -21.80 5.99 -6.14
N TRP A 143 -20.56 6.00 -6.65
CA TRP A 143 -19.48 5.16 -6.18
C TRP A 143 -18.59 5.83 -5.14
N ARG A 144 -18.78 7.11 -4.88
CA ARG A 144 -17.84 7.91 -4.08
C ARG A 144 -18.48 8.39 -2.78
N GLY A 145 -17.62 8.58 -1.76
CA GLY A 145 -18.00 9.18 -0.47
C GLY A 145 -17.61 10.65 -0.40
N THR A 146 -18.40 11.46 0.35
CA THR A 146 -18.19 12.91 0.45
C THR A 146 -17.88 13.40 1.86
N ASP A 147 -18.13 12.58 2.89
CA ASP A 147 -18.12 13.00 4.31
C ASP A 147 -17.09 12.26 5.17
N GLY A 148 -16.29 11.40 4.56
CA GLY A 148 -15.29 10.62 5.27
C GLY A 148 -14.05 11.44 5.68
N PRO A 149 -13.28 10.94 6.64
CA PRO A 149 -12.11 11.66 7.17
C PRO A 149 -10.93 11.71 6.20
N LEU A 150 -10.86 10.80 5.22
CA LEU A 150 -9.78 10.72 4.24
C LEU A 150 -10.09 11.56 3.00
N HIS A 151 -9.47 12.73 2.91
CA HIS A 151 -9.62 13.57 1.72
C HIS A 151 -8.83 13.00 0.54
N VAL A 152 -9.52 12.85 -0.59
CA VAL A 152 -9.00 12.37 -1.88
C VAL A 152 -9.20 13.45 -2.94
N THR A 153 -8.14 13.81 -3.65
CA THR A 153 -8.16 14.85 -4.68
C THR A 153 -7.47 14.35 -5.94
N ARG A 154 -7.67 15.06 -7.05
CA ARG A 154 -6.89 14.89 -8.27
C ARG A 154 -5.77 15.91 -8.33
N GLY A 155 -4.64 15.54 -8.92
CA GLY A 155 -3.59 16.47 -9.25
C GLY A 155 -4.02 17.46 -10.35
N PRO A 156 -3.38 18.65 -10.46
CA PRO A 156 -3.79 19.69 -11.40
C PRO A 156 -3.49 19.36 -12.87
N ARG A 157 -2.68 18.35 -13.16
CA ARG A 157 -2.31 17.86 -14.50
C ARG A 157 -1.83 18.96 -15.45
N THR A 158 -1.11 19.96 -14.92
CA THR A 158 -0.65 21.12 -15.69
C THR A 158 0.49 20.81 -16.65
N ASN A 159 1.22 19.70 -16.45
CA ASN A 159 2.27 19.30 -17.38
C ASN A 159 1.63 18.63 -18.61
N PRO A 160 1.99 19.06 -19.85
CA PRO A 160 1.37 18.53 -21.10
C PRO A 160 1.56 17.03 -21.27
N LEU A 161 2.61 16.43 -20.70
CA LEU A 161 2.87 15.00 -20.79
C LEU A 161 1.79 14.14 -20.11
N PHE A 162 1.06 14.67 -19.12
CA PHE A 162 -0.06 13.95 -18.51
C PHE A 162 -1.23 13.76 -19.50
N HIS A 163 -1.48 14.75 -20.33
CA HIS A 163 -2.50 14.68 -21.38
C HIS A 163 -2.03 13.81 -22.54
N ALA A 164 -0.76 13.97 -22.95
CA ALA A 164 -0.17 13.12 -23.99
C ALA A 164 -0.22 11.64 -23.63
N PHE A 165 -0.03 11.28 -22.36
CA PHE A 165 -0.12 9.89 -21.90
C PHE A 165 -1.53 9.31 -22.04
N VAL A 166 -2.56 10.07 -21.66
CA VAL A 166 -3.96 9.61 -21.80
C VAL A 166 -4.36 9.53 -23.28
N GLU A 167 -3.95 10.51 -24.08
CA GLU A 167 -4.22 10.52 -25.51
C GLU A 167 -3.52 9.37 -26.24
N ALA A 168 -2.26 9.07 -25.89
CA ALA A 168 -1.54 7.91 -26.42
C ALA A 168 -2.25 6.58 -26.11
N GLY A 169 -2.83 6.46 -24.90
CA GLY A 169 -3.67 5.31 -24.58
C GLY A 169 -4.89 5.20 -25.49
N ARG A 170 -5.57 6.31 -25.74
CA ARG A 170 -6.72 6.37 -26.66
C ARG A 170 -6.32 6.02 -28.11
N GLU A 171 -5.19 6.55 -28.59
CA GLU A 171 -4.65 6.25 -29.92
C GLU A 171 -4.24 4.79 -30.07
N ALA A 172 -3.77 4.16 -28.97
CA ALA A 172 -3.47 2.73 -28.93
C ALA A 172 -4.74 1.85 -28.80
N GLY A 173 -5.93 2.44 -28.77
CA GLY A 173 -7.22 1.71 -28.75
C GLY A 173 -7.75 1.39 -27.34
N TYR A 174 -7.11 1.88 -26.29
CA TYR A 174 -7.59 1.68 -24.92
C TYR A 174 -8.73 2.63 -24.55
N GLN A 175 -9.53 2.22 -23.59
CA GLN A 175 -10.56 3.06 -22.99
C GLN A 175 -9.94 4.25 -22.23
N VAL A 176 -10.71 5.31 -22.07
CA VAL A 176 -10.41 6.41 -21.16
C VAL A 176 -11.42 6.38 -20.04
N THR A 177 -10.94 6.40 -18.80
CA THR A 177 -11.79 6.46 -17.62
C THR A 177 -11.71 7.82 -16.95
N GLY A 178 -12.86 8.36 -16.58
CA GLY A 178 -12.93 9.58 -15.77
C GLY A 178 -12.76 9.31 -14.28
N ASP A 179 -13.01 8.08 -13.83
CA ASP A 179 -12.96 7.68 -12.43
C ASP A 179 -12.65 6.18 -12.28
N TYR A 180 -11.36 5.84 -12.16
CA TYR A 180 -10.93 4.44 -12.00
C TYR A 180 -11.25 3.83 -10.62
N ASN A 181 -11.71 4.62 -9.65
CA ASN A 181 -12.24 4.16 -8.37
C ASN A 181 -13.78 4.14 -8.33
N GLY A 182 -14.43 4.57 -9.42
CA GLY A 182 -15.87 4.48 -9.65
C GLY A 182 -16.27 3.15 -10.29
N GLU A 183 -17.23 3.21 -11.21
CA GLU A 183 -17.73 2.04 -11.92
C GLU A 183 -16.65 1.36 -12.78
N GLN A 184 -15.86 2.16 -13.52
CA GLN A 184 -14.93 1.69 -14.54
C GLN A 184 -13.46 1.90 -14.14
N GLN A 185 -12.77 0.85 -13.69
CA GLN A 185 -11.33 0.92 -13.42
C GLN A 185 -10.51 0.91 -14.72
N GLU A 186 -10.91 0.10 -15.72
CA GLU A 186 -10.14 -0.10 -16.95
C GLU A 186 -10.02 1.17 -17.77
N GLY A 187 -8.80 1.53 -18.14
CA GLY A 187 -8.52 2.62 -19.05
C GLY A 187 -7.41 3.57 -18.57
N PHE A 188 -7.21 4.61 -19.37
CA PHE A 188 -6.29 5.72 -19.08
C PHE A 188 -7.06 6.87 -18.44
N GLY A 189 -6.49 7.50 -17.42
CA GLY A 189 -7.20 8.57 -16.74
C GLY A 189 -6.36 9.41 -15.78
N PRO A 190 -7.03 10.36 -15.09
CA PRO A 190 -6.41 11.16 -14.05
C PRO A 190 -6.15 10.29 -12.82
N PHE A 191 -4.96 10.42 -12.21
CA PHE A 191 -4.64 9.75 -10.96
C PHE A 191 -5.12 10.55 -9.74
N GLU A 192 -5.57 9.84 -8.72
CA GLU A 192 -6.04 10.41 -7.46
C GLU A 192 -5.00 10.29 -6.35
N GLN A 193 -5.02 11.24 -5.43
CA GLN A 193 -4.04 11.34 -4.36
C GLN A 193 -4.67 11.69 -3.01
N THR A 194 -4.10 11.16 -1.94
CA THR A 194 -4.43 11.55 -0.57
C THR A 194 -3.63 12.80 -0.20
N VAL A 195 -4.00 13.91 -0.84
CA VAL A 195 -3.46 15.25 -0.59
C VAL A 195 -4.61 16.20 -0.35
N TRP A 196 -4.52 17.03 0.68
CA TRP A 196 -5.55 18.00 1.01
C TRP A 196 -4.95 19.34 1.41
N LYS A 197 -5.41 20.42 0.80
CA LYS A 197 -4.89 21.77 1.01
C LYS A 197 -3.35 21.83 0.89
N GLY A 198 -2.83 21.15 -0.15
CA GLY A 198 -1.41 21.10 -0.45
C GLY A 198 -0.54 20.30 0.53
N ARG A 199 -1.12 19.47 1.37
CA ARG A 199 -0.41 18.61 2.32
C ARG A 199 -0.77 17.14 2.10
N ARG A 200 0.17 16.24 2.40
CA ARG A 200 -0.13 14.82 2.57
C ARG A 200 -1.28 14.65 3.55
N TRP A 201 -2.28 13.88 3.16
CA TRP A 201 -3.40 13.53 4.03
C TRP A 201 -3.29 12.06 4.43
N SER A 202 -2.32 11.78 5.33
CA SER A 202 -2.06 10.45 5.85
C SER A 202 -3.22 9.95 6.74
N ALA A 203 -3.22 8.65 7.06
CA ALA A 203 -4.15 8.09 8.04
C ALA A 203 -4.01 8.77 9.42
N ALA A 204 -2.81 9.27 9.78
CA ALA A 204 -2.65 10.07 10.99
C ALA A 204 -3.45 11.36 10.91
N ASN A 205 -3.35 12.10 9.80
CA ASN A 205 -4.10 13.35 9.61
C ASN A 205 -5.61 13.11 9.53
N ALA A 206 -6.02 12.05 8.84
CA ALA A 206 -7.42 11.72 8.64
C ALA A 206 -8.10 11.21 9.93
N TYR A 207 -7.43 10.37 10.69
CA TYR A 207 -8.04 9.59 11.76
C TYR A 207 -7.40 9.81 13.14
N LEU A 208 -6.08 9.56 13.28
CA LEU A 208 -5.49 9.47 14.62
C LEU A 208 -5.41 10.83 15.32
N HIS A 209 -4.99 11.89 14.62
CA HIS A 209 -4.95 13.22 15.24
C HIS A 209 -6.33 13.72 15.69
N PRO A 210 -7.43 13.55 14.93
CA PRO A 210 -8.77 13.78 15.43
C PRO A 210 -9.16 12.90 16.61
N ALA A 211 -8.84 11.58 16.58
CA ALA A 211 -9.14 10.65 17.68
C ALA A 211 -8.44 11.06 18.99
N MET A 212 -7.17 11.45 18.92
CA MET A 212 -6.37 11.87 20.08
C MET A 212 -6.86 13.18 20.73
N LYS A 213 -7.80 13.90 20.13
CA LYS A 213 -8.49 15.02 20.81
C LYS A 213 -9.53 14.54 21.80
N ARG A 214 -9.93 13.28 21.75
CA ARG A 214 -10.86 12.65 22.68
C ARG A 214 -10.09 12.17 23.92
N PRO A 215 -10.65 12.29 25.13
CA PRO A 215 -9.96 11.88 26.36
C PRO A 215 -9.73 10.37 26.47
N ASN A 216 -10.50 9.57 25.73
CA ASN A 216 -10.47 8.11 25.71
C ASN A 216 -9.57 7.50 24.59
N CYS A 217 -8.78 8.31 23.87
CA CYS A 217 -7.81 7.81 22.89
C CYS A 217 -6.40 8.28 23.22
N ASN A 218 -5.52 7.34 23.50
CA ASN A 218 -4.15 7.63 23.93
C ASN A 218 -3.12 6.95 23.03
N LEU A 219 -2.02 7.66 22.72
CA LEU A 219 -0.88 7.15 21.98
C LEU A 219 0.28 6.86 22.95
N VAL A 220 0.73 5.62 23.02
CA VAL A 220 1.88 5.17 23.80
C VAL A 220 3.05 4.87 22.87
N ARG A 221 4.20 5.48 23.14
CA ARG A 221 5.44 5.22 22.37
C ARG A 221 6.17 4.04 22.97
N GLY A 222 6.49 3.04 22.16
CA GLY A 222 7.27 1.88 22.58
C GLY A 222 7.33 0.80 21.50
N LEU A 223 8.35 -0.04 21.56
CA LEU A 223 8.48 -1.23 20.72
C LEU A 223 7.59 -2.33 21.33
N ALA A 224 6.56 -2.75 20.59
CA ALA A 224 5.80 -3.95 20.95
C ALA A 224 6.70 -5.18 20.78
N ARG A 225 6.91 -5.93 21.88
CA ARG A 225 7.80 -7.07 21.93
C ARG A 225 7.07 -8.39 21.74
N LYS A 226 5.97 -8.55 22.46
CA LYS A 226 5.08 -9.72 22.39
C LYS A 226 3.70 -9.39 22.96
N ILE A 227 2.72 -10.17 22.57
CA ILE A 227 1.39 -10.19 23.17
C ILE A 227 1.46 -11.07 24.41
N THR A 228 0.79 -10.67 25.49
CA THR A 228 0.71 -11.44 26.73
C THR A 228 -0.64 -12.16 26.78
N PHE A 229 -0.63 -13.37 27.32
CA PHE A 229 -1.79 -14.25 27.32
C PHE A 229 -2.14 -14.76 28.73
N ASP A 230 -3.40 -15.12 28.91
CA ASP A 230 -3.93 -15.97 29.96
C ASP A 230 -4.55 -17.19 29.27
N GLY A 231 -3.83 -18.33 29.31
CA GLY A 231 -4.10 -19.43 28.39
C GLY A 231 -3.93 -19.01 26.93
N LEU A 232 -5.01 -19.03 26.15
CA LEU A 232 -5.05 -18.56 24.75
C LEU A 232 -5.81 -17.22 24.60
N ALA A 233 -6.23 -16.60 25.70
CA ALA A 233 -6.87 -15.29 25.69
C ALA A 233 -5.82 -14.17 25.78
N ALA A 234 -5.80 -13.25 24.81
CA ALA A 234 -4.90 -12.11 24.85
C ALA A 234 -5.28 -11.16 26.00
N ARG A 235 -4.29 -10.81 26.82
CA ARG A 235 -4.43 -9.97 28.01
C ARG A 235 -3.89 -8.56 27.79
N GLY A 236 -2.85 -8.42 26.96
CA GLY A 236 -2.17 -7.15 26.74
C GLY A 236 -0.96 -7.28 25.82
N VAL A 237 -0.12 -6.27 25.85
CA VAL A 237 1.10 -6.19 25.03
C VAL A 237 2.28 -5.75 25.89
N GLU A 238 3.35 -6.52 25.88
CA GLU A 238 4.63 -6.13 26.44
C GLU A 238 5.33 -5.15 25.49
N ILE A 239 5.66 -3.97 25.99
CA ILE A 239 6.38 -2.95 25.23
C ILE A 239 7.71 -2.61 25.89
N GLU A 240 8.69 -2.22 25.06
CA GLU A 240 9.93 -1.62 25.53
C GLU A 240 9.92 -0.11 25.28
N ARG A 241 10.15 0.67 26.35
CA ARG A 241 10.20 2.11 26.30
C ARG A 241 11.36 2.63 27.17
N GLY A 242 12.31 3.33 26.54
CA GLY A 242 13.48 3.88 27.29
C GLY A 242 14.30 2.82 28.02
N GLY A 243 14.39 1.60 27.47
CA GLY A 243 15.10 0.47 28.05
C GLY A 243 14.33 -0.27 29.17
N GLN A 244 13.10 0.16 29.46
CA GLN A 244 12.24 -0.50 30.46
C GLN A 244 11.13 -1.29 29.74
N ILE A 245 10.84 -2.47 30.27
CA ILE A 245 9.76 -3.33 29.80
C ILE A 245 8.53 -3.09 30.68
N GLN A 246 7.39 -2.87 30.05
CA GLN A 246 6.10 -2.71 30.74
C GLN A 246 4.97 -3.37 29.95
N GLU A 247 3.91 -3.75 30.62
CA GLU A 247 2.71 -4.30 30.01
C GLU A 247 1.64 -3.21 29.86
N ILE A 248 1.03 -3.14 28.67
CA ILE A 248 -0.20 -2.38 28.40
C ILE A 248 -1.33 -3.39 28.30
N ARG A 249 -2.32 -3.29 29.21
CA ARG A 249 -3.40 -4.26 29.34
C ARG A 249 -4.62 -3.90 28.49
N ALA A 250 -5.24 -4.92 27.91
CA ALA A 250 -6.50 -4.83 27.20
C ALA A 250 -7.63 -5.47 28.03
N ARG A 251 -8.64 -4.70 28.40
CA ARG A 251 -9.84 -5.23 29.09
C ARG A 251 -10.71 -6.08 28.17
N ARG A 252 -10.72 -5.77 26.86
CA ARG A 252 -11.53 -6.46 25.84
C ARG A 252 -10.67 -7.20 24.85
N GLU A 253 -9.97 -6.50 23.93
CA GLU A 253 -9.18 -7.13 22.87
C GLU A 253 -7.86 -6.42 22.62
N VAL A 254 -6.87 -7.19 22.15
CA VAL A 254 -5.66 -6.71 21.49
C VAL A 254 -5.90 -6.80 19.98
N ILE A 255 -5.62 -5.71 19.25
CA ILE A 255 -5.75 -5.65 17.79
C ILE A 255 -4.38 -5.32 17.19
N VAL A 256 -3.81 -6.24 16.44
CA VAL A 256 -2.53 -6.06 15.76
C VAL A 256 -2.78 -5.38 14.41
N ALA A 257 -2.13 -4.23 14.19
CA ALA A 257 -2.20 -3.44 12.97
C ALA A 257 -0.79 -2.93 12.56
N ALA A 258 0.21 -3.83 12.65
CA ALA A 258 1.62 -3.51 12.52
C ALA A 258 2.19 -3.75 11.11
N SER A 259 1.34 -3.94 10.09
CA SER A 259 1.69 -4.18 8.68
C SER A 259 2.14 -5.61 8.37
N ALA A 260 2.17 -5.97 7.08
CA ALA A 260 2.48 -7.32 6.59
C ALA A 260 3.84 -7.89 7.03
N ILE A 261 4.74 -7.06 7.54
CA ILE A 261 6.04 -7.55 8.06
C ILE A 261 6.01 -7.68 9.58
N ASN A 262 5.52 -6.66 10.28
CA ASN A 262 5.60 -6.65 11.73
C ASN A 262 4.43 -7.37 12.43
N SER A 263 3.28 -7.53 11.76
CA SER A 263 2.15 -8.30 12.34
C SER A 263 2.49 -9.78 12.51
N PRO A 264 2.95 -10.51 11.47
CA PRO A 264 3.41 -11.88 11.66
C PRO A 264 4.63 -11.97 12.59
N LYS A 265 5.58 -11.03 12.51
CA LYS A 265 6.72 -10.97 13.42
C LYS A 265 6.27 -10.91 14.89
N LEU A 266 5.30 -10.05 15.22
CA LEU A 266 4.77 -9.92 16.57
C LEU A 266 4.04 -11.20 17.03
N LEU A 267 3.23 -11.82 16.15
CA LEU A 267 2.58 -13.10 16.47
C LEU A 267 3.63 -14.18 16.76
N MET A 268 4.67 -14.32 15.94
CA MET A 268 5.74 -15.29 16.13
C MET A 268 6.50 -15.06 17.45
N HIS A 269 6.87 -13.81 17.78
CA HIS A 269 7.50 -13.49 19.08
C HIS A 269 6.57 -13.72 20.26
N SER A 270 5.26 -13.83 20.02
CA SER A 270 4.25 -14.15 21.04
C SER A 270 3.97 -15.65 21.13
N GLY A 271 4.72 -16.49 20.40
CA GLY A 271 4.55 -17.94 20.40
C GLY A 271 3.44 -18.45 19.45
N ILE A 272 2.91 -17.62 18.55
CA ILE A 272 1.89 -18.00 17.55
C ILE A 272 2.54 -18.04 16.18
N GLY A 273 2.67 -19.22 15.58
CA GLY A 273 3.32 -19.40 14.29
C GLY A 273 3.73 -20.83 14.02
N PRO A 274 4.52 -21.09 12.97
CA PRO A 274 5.02 -22.44 12.66
C PRO A 274 5.87 -22.97 13.84
N ALA A 275 5.37 -23.99 14.55
CA ALA A 275 5.94 -24.45 15.82
C ALA A 275 7.43 -24.84 15.73
N GLU A 276 7.82 -25.57 14.69
CA GLU A 276 9.22 -25.99 14.50
C GLU A 276 10.15 -24.81 14.22
N HIS A 277 9.68 -23.82 13.44
CA HIS A 277 10.44 -22.60 13.21
C HIS A 277 10.62 -21.79 14.51
N LEU A 278 9.55 -21.62 15.30
CA LEU A 278 9.63 -20.91 16.60
C LEU A 278 10.64 -21.55 17.53
N LYS A 279 10.61 -22.89 17.67
CA LYS A 279 11.59 -23.62 18.48
C LYS A 279 13.02 -23.41 17.98
N SER A 280 13.23 -23.37 16.65
CA SER A 280 14.57 -23.19 16.04
C SER A 280 15.20 -21.84 16.39
N VAL A 281 14.39 -20.82 16.71
CA VAL A 281 14.84 -19.48 17.13
C VAL A 281 14.69 -19.24 18.64
N GLY A 282 14.43 -20.30 19.41
CA GLY A 282 14.37 -20.25 20.87
C GLY A 282 13.07 -19.67 21.45
N ILE A 283 11.99 -19.70 20.69
CA ILE A 283 10.66 -19.27 21.13
C ILE A 283 9.79 -20.52 21.40
N GLU A 284 9.19 -20.59 22.60
CA GLU A 284 8.25 -21.67 22.93
C GLU A 284 6.90 -21.43 22.24
N PRO A 285 6.42 -22.34 21.38
CA PRO A 285 5.13 -22.21 20.74
C PRO A 285 3.98 -22.38 21.74
N ILE A 286 3.03 -21.43 21.75
CA ILE A 286 1.76 -21.57 22.48
C ILE A 286 0.64 -22.03 21.53
N LEU A 287 0.76 -21.73 20.25
CA LEU A 287 -0.20 -22.15 19.21
C LEU A 287 0.52 -22.39 17.91
N ASP A 288 0.45 -23.61 17.39
CA ASP A 288 0.95 -23.95 16.07
C ASP A 288 -0.02 -23.40 14.99
N ARG A 289 0.44 -22.39 14.27
CA ARG A 289 -0.31 -21.75 13.17
C ARG A 289 0.62 -21.56 11.97
N PRO A 290 0.72 -22.58 11.10
CA PRO A 290 1.69 -22.61 9.99
C PRO A 290 1.61 -21.43 9.03
N GLY A 291 0.42 -20.83 8.85
CA GLY A 291 0.21 -19.71 7.93
C GLY A 291 0.80 -18.38 8.39
N VAL A 292 1.25 -18.24 9.64
CA VAL A 292 1.84 -16.98 10.13
C VAL A 292 3.19 -16.74 9.44
N GLY A 293 3.26 -15.64 8.71
CA GLY A 293 4.41 -15.25 7.90
C GLY A 293 4.39 -15.76 6.46
N GLU A 294 3.57 -16.76 6.13
CA GLU A 294 3.43 -17.32 4.80
C GLU A 294 2.56 -16.44 3.88
N ASN A 295 2.52 -16.76 2.59
CA ASN A 295 1.70 -16.07 1.58
C ASN A 295 2.07 -14.59 1.37
N LEU A 296 3.31 -14.17 1.66
CA LEU A 296 3.78 -12.82 1.35
C LEU A 296 3.63 -12.53 -0.14
N GLN A 297 2.96 -11.43 -0.44
CA GLN A 297 2.73 -10.93 -1.79
C GLN A 297 3.15 -9.47 -1.86
N ASP A 298 3.55 -9.03 -3.05
CA ASP A 298 3.88 -7.65 -3.35
C ASP A 298 3.75 -7.39 -4.85
N HIS A 299 3.64 -6.14 -5.25
CA HIS A 299 3.78 -5.73 -6.65
C HIS A 299 5.26 -5.49 -6.98
N LEU A 300 5.76 -6.17 -8.00
CA LEU A 300 7.05 -5.85 -8.63
C LEU A 300 6.78 -4.90 -9.79
N GLU A 301 7.63 -3.89 -9.95
CA GLU A 301 7.54 -2.93 -11.05
C GLU A 301 8.92 -2.70 -11.69
N VAL A 302 8.92 -2.18 -12.90
CA VAL A 302 10.11 -1.62 -13.55
C VAL A 302 9.83 -0.18 -14.01
N TYR A 303 10.89 0.60 -14.19
CA TYR A 303 10.78 1.95 -14.74
C TYR A 303 11.03 1.89 -16.23
N PHE A 304 9.98 2.15 -17.02
CA PHE A 304 10.09 2.38 -18.44
C PHE A 304 10.42 3.85 -18.65
N GLN A 305 11.63 4.16 -19.14
CA GLN A 305 12.15 5.53 -19.16
C GLN A 305 12.45 6.02 -20.55
N ILE A 306 12.04 7.25 -20.82
CA ILE A 306 12.14 7.93 -22.12
C ILE A 306 12.94 9.23 -21.96
N ALA A 307 13.92 9.45 -22.84
CA ALA A 307 14.56 10.74 -23.01
C ALA A 307 13.61 11.69 -23.77
N ALA A 308 13.44 12.92 -23.25
CA ALA A 308 12.56 13.91 -23.87
C ALA A 308 13.28 14.76 -24.91
N LYS A 309 12.60 15.09 -26.02
CA LYS A 309 13.09 16.04 -27.04
C LYS A 309 13.11 17.48 -26.51
N GLN A 310 12.15 17.83 -25.66
CA GLN A 310 11.90 19.18 -25.21
C GLN A 310 12.04 19.30 -23.69
N PRO A 311 12.40 20.47 -23.14
CA PRO A 311 12.61 20.67 -21.71
C PRO A 311 11.28 20.88 -20.94
N VAL A 312 10.26 20.07 -21.26
CA VAL A 312 8.92 20.14 -20.64
C VAL A 312 8.81 19.34 -19.31
N THR A 313 9.82 18.52 -19.02
CA THR A 313 9.81 17.63 -17.86
C THR A 313 10.19 18.34 -16.55
N LEU A 314 9.88 17.73 -15.43
CA LEU A 314 10.20 18.27 -14.10
C LEU A 314 11.71 18.18 -13.76
N ASN A 315 12.54 17.53 -14.59
CA ASN A 315 14.00 17.49 -14.40
C ASN A 315 14.62 18.88 -14.31
N LYS A 316 14.07 19.90 -14.99
CA LYS A 316 14.54 21.29 -14.86
C LYS A 316 14.53 21.84 -13.44
N TYR A 317 13.67 21.30 -12.60
CA TYR A 317 13.54 21.68 -11.19
C TYR A 317 14.36 20.78 -10.23
N TRP A 318 15.08 19.78 -10.77
CA TRP A 318 15.81 18.77 -9.97
C TRP A 318 17.21 19.24 -9.55
N ASN A 319 17.36 20.51 -9.22
CA ASN A 319 18.60 21.08 -8.71
C ASN A 319 18.38 21.73 -7.33
N PRO A 320 19.44 21.95 -6.53
CA PRO A 320 19.31 22.45 -5.16
C PRO A 320 18.58 23.80 -5.05
N LEU A 321 18.82 24.72 -5.99
CA LEU A 321 18.19 26.04 -5.98
C LEU A 321 16.66 25.93 -6.16
N TRP A 322 16.21 25.21 -7.19
CA TRP A 322 14.79 25.02 -7.41
C TRP A 322 14.12 24.20 -6.31
N LYS A 323 14.79 23.19 -5.75
CA LYS A 323 14.29 22.46 -4.58
C LYS A 323 14.07 23.38 -3.39
N ALA A 324 14.99 24.34 -3.15
CA ALA A 324 14.82 25.34 -2.10
C ALA A 324 13.65 26.29 -2.38
N VAL A 325 13.50 26.78 -3.63
CA VAL A 325 12.38 27.65 -4.04
C VAL A 325 11.04 26.94 -3.88
N ILE A 326 10.90 25.70 -4.39
CA ILE A 326 9.69 24.90 -4.28
C ILE A 326 9.36 24.61 -2.81
N GLY A 327 10.37 24.25 -2.02
CA GLY A 327 10.24 24.02 -0.58
C GLY A 327 9.78 25.27 0.16
N ALA A 328 10.35 26.43 -0.13
CA ALA A 328 9.94 27.71 0.46
C ALA A 328 8.51 28.09 0.06
N GLN A 329 8.19 28.02 -1.24
CA GLN A 329 6.81 28.27 -1.71
C GLN A 329 5.82 27.39 -0.95
N TRP A 330 6.08 26.08 -0.92
CA TRP A 330 5.18 25.17 -0.19
C TRP A 330 5.12 25.48 1.31
N LEU A 331 6.26 25.81 1.94
CA LEU A 331 6.30 26.07 3.37
C LEU A 331 5.39 27.25 3.78
N PHE A 332 5.38 28.31 2.97
CA PHE A 332 4.59 29.52 3.26
C PHE A 332 3.15 29.47 2.74
N THR A 333 2.92 28.86 1.56
CA THR A 333 1.63 28.95 0.87
C THR A 333 0.89 27.60 0.74
N LYS A 334 1.59 26.46 0.90
CA LYS A 334 1.06 25.11 0.61
C LYS A 334 0.56 24.95 -0.84
N THR A 335 1.21 25.63 -1.78
CA THR A 335 0.87 25.63 -3.21
C THR A 335 2.08 25.31 -4.08
N GLY A 336 1.88 25.27 -5.41
CA GLY A 336 2.92 25.01 -6.40
C GLY A 336 3.31 23.54 -6.51
N LEU A 337 4.46 23.27 -7.14
CA LEU A 337 4.94 21.90 -7.40
C LEU A 337 5.14 21.07 -6.12
N GLY A 338 5.37 21.73 -4.98
CA GLY A 338 5.49 21.06 -3.68
C GLY A 338 4.18 20.47 -3.16
N ALA A 339 3.04 20.92 -3.67
CA ALA A 339 1.71 20.59 -3.18
C ALA A 339 1.04 19.39 -3.88
N SER A 340 1.73 18.71 -4.81
CA SER A 340 1.29 17.49 -5.48
C SER A 340 2.35 16.40 -5.34
N ASN A 341 1.92 15.13 -5.40
CA ASN A 341 2.82 13.98 -5.49
C ASN A 341 3.43 13.80 -6.88
N ASN A 342 2.94 14.55 -7.88
CA ASN A 342 3.31 14.50 -9.29
C ASN A 342 3.03 13.17 -10.01
N PHE A 343 2.28 12.25 -9.39
CA PHE A 343 1.62 11.13 -10.06
C PHE A 343 0.21 11.59 -10.42
N GLU A 344 -0.01 12.10 -11.64
CA GLU A 344 -1.28 12.75 -11.98
C GLU A 344 -2.00 12.10 -13.17
N SER A 345 -1.41 11.07 -13.79
CA SER A 345 -2.06 10.20 -14.78
C SER A 345 -1.66 8.76 -14.59
N CYS A 346 -2.59 7.85 -14.89
CA CYS A 346 -2.42 6.41 -14.74
C CYS A 346 -3.09 5.65 -15.89
N ALA A 347 -2.81 4.36 -15.94
CA ALA A 347 -3.60 3.42 -16.71
C ALA A 347 -3.76 2.10 -15.96
N PHE A 348 -4.93 1.49 -16.12
CA PHE A 348 -5.23 0.12 -15.76
C PHE A 348 -5.66 -0.59 -17.02
N ILE A 349 -4.88 -1.57 -17.47
CA ILE A 349 -5.10 -2.26 -18.73
C ILE A 349 -5.05 -3.78 -18.55
N ARG A 350 -5.66 -4.50 -19.49
CA ARG A 350 -5.57 -5.95 -19.56
C ARG A 350 -4.35 -6.35 -20.39
N SER A 351 -3.63 -7.39 -19.95
CA SER A 351 -2.45 -7.90 -20.66
C SER A 351 -2.84 -8.59 -21.98
N ARG A 352 -3.97 -9.25 -22.04
CA ARG A 352 -4.43 -10.05 -23.19
C ARG A 352 -5.93 -10.26 -23.17
N ALA A 353 -6.49 -10.76 -24.27
CA ALA A 353 -7.85 -11.29 -24.32
C ALA A 353 -8.02 -12.45 -23.32
N GLY A 354 -9.22 -12.61 -22.78
CA GLY A 354 -9.55 -13.62 -21.77
C GLY A 354 -9.25 -13.19 -20.33
N ILE A 355 -8.68 -12.02 -20.12
CA ILE A 355 -8.52 -11.40 -18.79
C ILE A 355 -9.75 -10.53 -18.51
N GLU A 356 -10.52 -10.87 -17.48
CA GLU A 356 -11.82 -10.25 -17.19
C GLU A 356 -11.70 -8.79 -16.78
N TYR A 357 -10.64 -8.43 -16.03
CA TYR A 357 -10.40 -7.07 -15.52
C TYR A 357 -8.91 -6.74 -15.52
N PRO A 358 -8.52 -5.46 -15.46
CA PRO A 358 -7.13 -5.06 -15.58
C PRO A 358 -6.18 -5.85 -14.69
N ASP A 359 -5.03 -6.20 -15.23
CA ASP A 359 -3.94 -6.92 -14.55
C ASP A 359 -2.59 -6.22 -14.67
N ILE A 360 -2.54 -5.07 -15.34
CA ILE A 360 -1.37 -4.21 -15.47
C ILE A 360 -1.73 -2.79 -15.03
N GLN A 361 -0.87 -2.18 -14.22
CA GLN A 361 -0.97 -0.77 -13.84
C GLN A 361 0.24 0.01 -14.37
N LEU A 362 -0.03 1.23 -14.87
CA LEU A 362 0.99 2.20 -15.23
C LEU A 362 0.82 3.46 -14.38
N HIS A 363 1.90 3.86 -13.69
CA HIS A 363 1.98 5.15 -12.99
C HIS A 363 2.84 6.08 -13.85
N PHE A 364 2.26 7.13 -14.40
CA PHE A 364 3.00 8.04 -15.27
C PHE A 364 3.56 9.24 -14.51
N LEU A 365 4.85 9.56 -14.78
CA LEU A 365 5.54 10.71 -14.20
C LEU A 365 6.25 11.53 -15.31
N PRO A 366 6.08 12.86 -15.33
CA PRO A 366 6.80 13.75 -16.25
C PRO A 366 8.23 14.06 -15.77
N ILE A 367 8.91 13.04 -15.24
CA ILE A 367 10.31 13.10 -14.79
C ILE A 367 10.91 11.68 -14.83
N ALA A 368 12.18 11.55 -15.23
CA ALA A 368 12.92 10.29 -15.16
C ALA A 368 13.86 10.29 -13.94
N VAL A 369 13.45 9.60 -12.87
CA VAL A 369 14.19 9.47 -11.60
C VAL A 369 13.97 8.09 -11.00
N ARG A 370 14.88 7.67 -10.12
CA ARG A 370 14.69 6.49 -9.26
C ARG A 370 14.15 6.90 -7.89
N TYR A 371 13.62 5.97 -7.12
CA TYR A 371 13.15 6.23 -5.74
C TYR A 371 14.28 6.67 -4.78
N ASP A 372 15.54 6.33 -5.08
CA ASP A 372 16.69 6.87 -4.35
C ASP A 372 16.99 8.34 -4.69
N GLY A 373 16.22 8.94 -5.59
CA GLY A 373 16.35 10.33 -6.01
C GLY A 373 17.44 10.59 -7.04
N LYS A 374 18.08 9.54 -7.58
CA LYS A 374 19.08 9.70 -8.65
C LYS A 374 18.37 9.85 -9.99
N THR A 375 18.82 10.82 -10.79
CA THR A 375 18.39 10.97 -12.19
C THR A 375 19.08 9.90 -13.04
N VAL A 376 18.33 9.32 -13.98
CA VAL A 376 18.85 8.31 -14.90
C VAL A 376 19.11 8.94 -16.29
N ALA A 377 18.37 9.99 -16.63
CA ALA A 377 18.54 10.71 -17.89
C ALA A 377 19.60 11.81 -17.79
N GLU A 378 20.53 11.85 -18.73
CA GLU A 378 21.31 13.05 -19.01
C GLU A 378 20.35 14.08 -19.64
N GLY A 379 19.87 15.04 -18.82
CA GLY A 379 18.97 16.10 -19.24
C GLY A 379 17.50 15.86 -18.88
N HIS A 380 16.63 15.84 -19.88
CA HIS A 380 15.18 15.73 -19.70
C HIS A 380 14.66 14.34 -20.03
N GLY A 381 13.79 13.81 -19.18
CA GLY A 381 13.14 12.52 -19.38
C GLY A 381 11.83 12.40 -18.62
N PHE A 382 11.03 11.40 -18.98
CA PHE A 382 9.79 11.01 -18.31
C PHE A 382 9.69 9.49 -18.23
N GLN A 383 8.80 8.98 -17.42
CA GLN A 383 8.73 7.53 -17.17
C GLN A 383 7.33 7.05 -16.86
N ALA A 384 7.12 5.75 -17.07
CA ALA A 384 6.04 5.00 -16.46
C ALA A 384 6.65 3.94 -15.53
N HIS A 385 6.10 3.81 -14.32
CA HIS A 385 6.29 2.61 -13.52
C HIS A 385 5.26 1.59 -14.00
N VAL A 386 5.69 0.41 -14.35
CA VAL A 386 4.82 -0.61 -14.91
C VAL A 386 5.08 -1.96 -14.27
N GLY A 387 4.00 -2.66 -13.95
CA GLY A 387 4.08 -4.01 -13.41
C GLY A 387 2.73 -4.72 -13.43
N PRO A 388 2.76 -6.07 -13.45
CA PRO A 388 1.58 -6.90 -13.22
C PRO A 388 1.03 -6.72 -11.81
N MET A 389 -0.31 -6.80 -11.69
CA MET A 389 -1.00 -6.56 -10.41
C MET A 389 -1.28 -7.84 -9.61
N ARG A 390 -1.23 -9.00 -10.24
CA ARG A 390 -1.63 -10.28 -9.61
C ARG A 390 -0.61 -11.38 -9.81
N SER A 391 0.66 -11.13 -9.40
CA SER A 391 1.71 -12.14 -9.45
C SER A 391 1.29 -13.45 -8.76
N ALA A 392 1.62 -14.59 -9.37
CA ALA A 392 1.41 -15.91 -8.79
C ALA A 392 2.51 -16.30 -7.78
N SER A 393 3.64 -15.58 -7.77
CA SER A 393 4.73 -15.80 -6.82
C SER A 393 4.28 -15.55 -5.37
N ARG A 394 4.78 -16.38 -4.45
CA ARG A 394 4.53 -16.25 -3.01
C ARG A 394 5.82 -16.36 -2.25
N GLY A 395 5.93 -15.51 -1.22
CA GLY A 395 7.06 -15.44 -0.32
C GLY A 395 6.65 -15.64 1.13
N ALA A 396 7.60 -15.33 2.03
CA ALA A 396 7.39 -15.49 3.46
C ALA A 396 8.17 -14.45 4.28
N VAL A 397 7.68 -14.20 5.49
CA VAL A 397 8.36 -13.49 6.58
C VAL A 397 8.64 -14.47 7.70
N THR A 398 9.92 -14.65 8.06
CA THR A 398 10.34 -15.55 9.14
C THR A 398 11.24 -14.83 10.13
N LEU A 399 11.40 -15.37 11.34
CA LEU A 399 12.31 -14.80 12.34
C LEU A 399 13.74 -15.25 12.08
N LEU A 400 14.71 -14.38 12.33
CA LEU A 400 16.14 -14.75 12.35
C LEU A 400 16.62 -15.09 13.76
N SER A 401 15.94 -14.61 14.80
CA SER A 401 16.27 -14.87 16.20
C SER A 401 15.04 -14.68 17.11
N GLY A 402 15.18 -15.00 18.39
CA GLY A 402 14.19 -14.73 19.42
C GLY A 402 14.17 -13.29 19.96
N ASP A 403 15.07 -12.39 19.49
CA ASP A 403 15.07 -10.99 19.92
C ASP A 403 14.12 -10.15 19.04
N PRO A 404 13.08 -9.53 19.62
CA PRO A 404 12.15 -8.67 18.88
C PRO A 404 12.78 -7.45 18.18
N LYS A 405 14.03 -7.09 18.53
CA LYS A 405 14.76 -5.99 17.90
C LYS A 405 15.41 -6.36 16.56
N ASP A 406 15.65 -7.64 16.35
CA ASP A 406 16.25 -8.10 15.11
C ASP A 406 15.28 -7.98 13.94
N ASP A 407 15.81 -7.64 12.77
CA ASP A 407 15.02 -7.61 11.55
C ASP A 407 14.58 -9.03 11.17
N PRO A 408 13.36 -9.22 10.64
CA PRO A 408 12.94 -10.51 10.14
C PRO A 408 13.62 -10.82 8.80
N ASN A 409 13.65 -12.09 8.44
CA ASN A 409 13.96 -12.52 7.08
C ASN A 409 12.72 -12.30 6.20
N ILE A 410 12.84 -11.53 5.12
CA ILE A 410 11.77 -11.18 4.20
C ILE A 410 12.14 -11.71 2.83
N LEU A 411 11.49 -12.76 2.39
CA LEU A 411 11.67 -13.33 1.04
C LEU A 411 10.38 -13.11 0.26
N PHE A 412 10.40 -12.26 -0.74
CA PHE A 412 9.23 -12.08 -1.61
C PHE A 412 9.10 -13.21 -2.63
N ASN A 413 10.23 -13.84 -3.01
CA ASN A 413 10.29 -14.89 -4.00
C ASN A 413 9.72 -14.47 -5.36
N TYR A 414 9.96 -13.19 -5.73
CA TYR A 414 9.48 -12.61 -7.00
C TYR A 414 9.89 -13.46 -8.19
N MET A 415 9.03 -13.48 -9.22
CA MET A 415 9.29 -14.14 -10.50
C MET A 415 9.54 -15.66 -10.39
N SER A 416 9.05 -16.30 -9.31
CA SER A 416 9.18 -17.75 -9.11
C SER A 416 8.25 -18.57 -10.02
N GLN A 417 7.26 -17.93 -10.64
CA GLN A 417 6.28 -18.57 -11.51
C GLN A 417 6.50 -18.15 -12.96
N PRO A 418 6.38 -19.08 -13.93
CA PRO A 418 6.53 -18.76 -15.36
C PRO A 418 5.55 -17.69 -15.86
N SER A 419 4.32 -17.68 -15.35
CA SER A 419 3.30 -16.69 -15.70
C SER A 419 3.75 -15.25 -15.40
N ASP A 420 4.49 -15.03 -14.30
CA ASP A 420 4.93 -13.69 -13.91
C ASP A 420 5.87 -13.09 -14.98
N TRP A 421 6.73 -13.91 -15.60
CA TRP A 421 7.62 -13.49 -16.68
C TRP A 421 6.84 -13.13 -17.94
N GLU A 422 5.85 -13.95 -18.32
CA GLU A 422 5.00 -13.70 -19.51
C GLU A 422 4.21 -12.40 -19.36
N GLU A 423 3.59 -12.19 -18.19
CA GLU A 423 2.83 -10.99 -17.89
C GLU A 423 3.74 -9.74 -17.90
N PHE A 424 4.93 -9.85 -17.33
CA PHE A 424 5.87 -8.72 -17.27
C PHE A 424 6.41 -8.35 -18.65
N ARG A 425 6.80 -9.34 -19.49
CA ARG A 425 7.21 -9.09 -20.88
C ARG A 425 6.09 -8.42 -21.68
N THR A 426 4.85 -8.88 -21.48
CA THR A 426 3.68 -8.29 -22.11
C THR A 426 3.49 -6.84 -21.67
N ALA A 427 3.56 -6.57 -20.36
CA ALA A 427 3.45 -5.22 -19.83
C ALA A 427 4.49 -4.26 -20.42
N LEU A 428 5.74 -4.68 -20.57
CA LEU A 428 6.80 -3.89 -21.21
C LEU A 428 6.50 -3.60 -22.69
N ARG A 429 6.05 -4.61 -23.45
CA ARG A 429 5.70 -4.45 -24.87
C ARG A 429 4.54 -3.48 -25.08
N LEU A 430 3.48 -3.62 -24.28
CA LEU A 430 2.33 -2.72 -24.32
C LEU A 430 2.72 -1.29 -23.93
N THR A 431 3.58 -1.14 -22.93
CA THR A 431 4.10 0.18 -22.53
C THR A 431 4.90 0.84 -23.66
N ARG A 432 5.74 0.08 -24.38
CA ARG A 432 6.49 0.57 -25.53
C ARG A 432 5.56 1.02 -26.65
N GLU A 433 4.52 0.24 -26.94
CA GLU A 433 3.51 0.59 -27.94
C GLU A 433 2.81 1.92 -27.60
N ILE A 434 2.45 2.14 -26.33
CA ILE A 434 1.83 3.37 -25.87
C ILE A 434 2.76 4.58 -26.09
N PHE A 435 4.05 4.47 -25.75
CA PHE A 435 4.99 5.58 -25.96
C PHE A 435 5.38 5.82 -27.44
N GLN A 436 5.01 4.92 -28.34
CA GLN A 436 5.20 5.08 -29.78
C GLN A 436 4.01 5.76 -30.49
N GLN A 437 2.91 6.04 -29.77
CA GLN A 437 1.74 6.67 -30.36
C GLN A 437 1.99 8.12 -30.77
N PRO A 438 1.24 8.66 -31.77
CA PRO A 438 1.38 10.02 -32.29
C PRO A 438 1.39 11.11 -31.21
N ALA A 439 0.60 10.98 -30.16
CA ALA A 439 0.56 11.92 -29.04
C ALA A 439 1.93 12.14 -28.37
N PHE A 440 2.83 11.18 -28.44
CA PHE A 440 4.18 11.29 -27.92
C PHE A 440 5.25 11.66 -28.97
N SER A 441 4.90 11.77 -30.25
CA SER A 441 5.87 11.99 -31.34
C SER A 441 6.74 13.23 -31.15
N GLU A 442 6.19 14.31 -30.59
CA GLU A 442 6.95 15.55 -30.34
C GLU A 442 7.75 15.50 -29.03
N HIS A 443 7.49 14.53 -28.16
CA HIS A 443 8.08 14.43 -26.81
C HIS A 443 9.19 13.37 -26.70
N VAL A 444 9.04 12.22 -27.37
CA VAL A 444 9.99 11.10 -27.30
C VAL A 444 11.23 11.36 -28.16
N LYS A 445 12.41 11.38 -27.53
CA LYS A 445 13.70 11.41 -28.22
C LYS A 445 14.21 9.99 -28.49
N HIS A 446 14.31 9.18 -27.47
CA HIS A 446 14.64 7.74 -27.51
C HIS A 446 14.27 7.06 -26.20
N GLU A 447 14.13 5.76 -26.23
CA GLU A 447 13.93 4.92 -25.06
C GLU A 447 15.28 4.77 -24.30
N ILE A 448 15.28 5.04 -22.99
CA ILE A 448 16.45 4.89 -22.12
C ILE A 448 16.45 3.49 -21.50
N LEU A 449 15.31 3.11 -20.90
CA LEU A 449 15.10 1.80 -20.27
C LEU A 449 13.73 1.25 -20.71
N PRO A 450 13.71 -0.04 -21.09
CA PRO A 450 14.80 -1.02 -21.18
C PRO A 450 15.83 -0.75 -22.28
N GLY A 451 15.56 0.12 -23.23
CA GLY A 451 16.37 0.40 -24.42
C GLY A 451 15.75 -0.22 -25.68
N ALA A 452 15.80 0.51 -26.80
CA ALA A 452 15.12 0.13 -28.04
C ALA A 452 15.53 -1.24 -28.59
N ASP A 453 16.77 -1.66 -28.33
CA ASP A 453 17.32 -2.96 -28.77
C ASP A 453 16.92 -4.13 -27.87
N CYS A 454 16.34 -3.87 -26.70
CA CYS A 454 15.84 -4.88 -25.76
C CYS A 454 14.45 -5.36 -26.21
N THR A 455 14.40 -6.37 -27.10
CA THR A 455 13.17 -6.82 -27.76
C THR A 455 12.85 -8.29 -27.59
N SER A 456 13.87 -9.18 -27.44
CA SER A 456 13.64 -10.61 -27.25
C SER A 456 13.15 -10.90 -25.81
N ASP A 457 12.54 -12.07 -25.63
CA ASP A 457 12.09 -12.52 -24.31
C ASP A 457 13.27 -12.60 -23.32
N GLU A 458 14.39 -13.13 -23.75
CA GLU A 458 15.59 -13.28 -22.93
C GLU A 458 16.17 -11.92 -22.50
N GLN A 459 16.16 -10.93 -23.39
CA GLN A 459 16.62 -9.58 -23.10
C GLN A 459 15.68 -8.87 -22.11
N LEU A 460 14.36 -9.01 -22.30
CA LEU A 460 13.37 -8.47 -21.38
C LEU A 460 13.46 -9.14 -20.00
N ASP A 461 13.65 -10.47 -19.95
CA ASP A 461 13.81 -11.20 -18.69
C ASP A 461 15.08 -10.74 -17.95
N GLU A 462 16.19 -10.52 -18.67
CA GLU A 462 17.41 -10.01 -18.05
C GLU A 462 17.23 -8.56 -17.56
N PHE A 463 16.53 -7.72 -18.33
CA PHE A 463 16.17 -6.38 -17.89
C PHE A 463 15.33 -6.41 -16.60
N ILE A 464 14.28 -7.24 -16.54
CA ILE A 464 13.43 -7.40 -15.35
C ILE A 464 14.28 -7.90 -14.16
N ARG A 465 15.17 -8.87 -14.40
CA ARG A 465 16.04 -9.42 -13.36
C ARG A 465 16.97 -8.37 -12.75
N GLN A 466 17.49 -7.46 -13.57
CA GLN A 466 18.40 -6.42 -13.14
C GLN A 466 17.71 -5.17 -12.58
N HIS A 467 16.51 -4.83 -13.07
CA HIS A 467 15.85 -3.55 -12.82
C HIS A 467 14.51 -3.67 -12.07
N GLY A 468 13.99 -4.88 -11.84
CA GLY A 468 12.78 -5.07 -11.04
C GLY A 468 12.94 -4.50 -9.63
N GLU A 469 11.99 -3.69 -9.20
CA GLU A 469 11.95 -3.05 -7.88
C GLU A 469 10.58 -3.30 -7.24
N SER A 470 10.52 -3.34 -5.91
CA SER A 470 9.25 -3.40 -5.20
C SER A 470 8.47 -2.11 -5.39
N ALA A 471 7.16 -2.20 -5.61
CA ALA A 471 6.24 -1.05 -5.52
C ALA A 471 5.85 -0.74 -4.06
N TYR A 472 6.41 -1.47 -3.09
CA TYR A 472 6.24 -1.30 -1.65
C TYR A 472 4.82 -1.61 -1.15
N HIS A 473 4.20 -2.66 -1.70
CA HIS A 473 2.85 -3.11 -1.40
C HIS A 473 2.78 -4.49 -0.70
N PRO A 474 3.63 -4.82 0.31
CA PRO A 474 3.60 -6.14 0.92
C PRO A 474 2.27 -6.39 1.65
N CYS A 475 1.74 -7.62 1.48
CA CYS A 475 0.50 -8.06 2.10
C CYS A 475 0.46 -9.59 2.29
N GLY A 476 -0.58 -10.10 2.94
CA GLY A 476 -0.98 -11.51 2.90
C GLY A 476 -0.39 -12.41 3.98
N THR A 477 0.51 -11.94 4.82
CA THR A 477 1.32 -12.75 5.78
C THR A 477 0.59 -13.21 7.05
N CYS A 478 -0.65 -12.79 7.23
CA CYS A 478 -1.59 -13.30 8.24
C CYS A 478 -2.93 -13.58 7.55
N LYS A 479 -2.89 -14.32 6.45
CA LYS A 479 -3.97 -14.56 5.51
C LYS A 479 -5.31 -14.83 6.20
N MET A 480 -6.34 -14.10 5.79
CA MET A 480 -7.73 -14.37 6.15
C MET A 480 -8.28 -15.52 5.34
N GLY A 481 -9.07 -16.39 5.95
CA GLY A 481 -9.69 -17.52 5.27
C GLY A 481 -10.65 -18.28 6.14
N ALA A 482 -11.22 -19.36 5.58
CA ALA A 482 -12.10 -20.26 6.30
C ALA A 482 -11.34 -21.01 7.40
N ALA A 483 -12.03 -21.39 8.48
CA ALA A 483 -11.42 -22.05 9.62
C ALA A 483 -10.72 -23.40 9.29
N ASN A 484 -11.12 -24.05 8.21
CA ASN A 484 -10.52 -25.29 7.70
C ASN A 484 -9.37 -25.09 6.72
N ASP A 485 -9.02 -23.86 6.36
CA ASP A 485 -7.82 -23.56 5.58
C ASP A 485 -6.59 -23.61 6.52
N PRO A 486 -5.64 -24.54 6.30
CA PRO A 486 -4.48 -24.69 7.15
C PRO A 486 -3.54 -23.46 7.15
N LEU A 487 -3.61 -22.64 6.10
CA LEU A 487 -2.83 -21.42 5.97
C LEU A 487 -3.59 -20.16 6.42
N ALA A 488 -4.86 -20.26 6.77
CA ALA A 488 -5.57 -19.12 7.34
C ALA A 488 -5.03 -18.81 8.74
N VAL A 489 -4.69 -17.56 8.98
CA VAL A 489 -4.24 -17.06 10.30
C VAL A 489 -5.40 -16.42 11.03
N VAL A 490 -6.23 -15.69 10.31
CA VAL A 490 -7.44 -15.07 10.87
C VAL A 490 -8.70 -15.57 10.16
N ASP A 491 -9.79 -15.59 10.91
CA ASP A 491 -11.11 -15.85 10.36
C ASP A 491 -11.68 -14.61 9.64
N PRO A 492 -12.86 -14.70 8.97
CA PRO A 492 -13.47 -13.57 8.29
C PRO A 492 -13.82 -12.36 9.18
N GLU A 493 -13.85 -12.54 10.51
CA GLU A 493 -13.99 -11.45 11.47
C GLU A 493 -12.62 -10.90 11.96
N ALA A 494 -11.53 -11.26 11.26
CA ALA A 494 -10.16 -10.88 11.57
C ALA A 494 -9.64 -11.40 12.94
N ARG A 495 -10.30 -12.36 13.57
CA ARG A 495 -9.86 -12.99 14.83
C ARG A 495 -8.76 -14.01 14.53
N VAL A 496 -7.70 -14.00 15.30
CA VAL A 496 -6.62 -15.01 15.19
C VAL A 496 -7.19 -16.38 15.59
N ILE A 497 -7.23 -17.30 14.63
CA ILE A 497 -7.85 -18.62 14.79
C ILE A 497 -7.14 -19.41 15.89
N GLY A 498 -7.89 -19.91 16.86
CA GLY A 498 -7.39 -20.67 18.00
C GLY A 498 -7.02 -19.81 19.20
N THR A 499 -7.25 -18.51 19.16
CA THR A 499 -7.06 -17.59 20.30
C THR A 499 -8.37 -16.90 20.66
N GLU A 500 -8.37 -16.24 21.81
CA GLU A 500 -9.44 -15.37 22.25
C GLU A 500 -8.93 -13.93 22.41
N ARG A 501 -9.78 -12.93 22.16
CA ARG A 501 -9.49 -11.51 22.40
C ARG A 501 -8.29 -10.97 21.61
N LEU A 502 -7.99 -11.58 20.44
CA LEU A 502 -6.90 -11.19 19.55
C LEU A 502 -7.37 -11.11 18.11
N ARG A 503 -7.10 -9.98 17.47
CA ARG A 503 -7.32 -9.78 16.03
C ARG A 503 -6.06 -9.27 15.33
N VAL A 504 -6.00 -9.51 14.02
CA VAL A 504 -5.06 -8.81 13.13
C VAL A 504 -5.90 -8.03 12.13
N ALA A 505 -5.59 -6.75 11.96
CA ALA A 505 -6.37 -5.85 11.09
C ALA A 505 -5.46 -4.86 10.35
N ASP A 506 -4.79 -5.33 9.32
CA ASP A 506 -3.98 -4.55 8.37
C ASP A 506 -3.81 -5.33 7.06
N SER A 507 -2.92 -4.90 6.16
CA SER A 507 -2.70 -5.58 4.87
C SER A 507 -2.20 -7.03 5.01
N SER A 508 -1.74 -7.46 6.18
CA SER A 508 -1.30 -8.85 6.38
C SER A 508 -2.44 -9.85 6.23
N ILE A 509 -3.70 -9.43 6.47
CA ILE A 509 -4.84 -10.35 6.38
C ILE A 509 -5.34 -10.59 4.95
N PHE A 510 -4.86 -9.85 3.95
CA PHE A 510 -5.32 -10.00 2.57
C PHE A 510 -5.11 -11.43 2.07
N PRO A 511 -6.16 -12.13 1.61
CA PRO A 511 -5.99 -13.46 1.00
C PRO A 511 -5.17 -13.38 -0.28
N GLN A 512 -5.45 -12.37 -1.09
CA GLN A 512 -4.76 -12.04 -2.33
C GLN A 512 -4.55 -10.53 -2.41
N ILE A 513 -3.44 -10.10 -3.01
CA ILE A 513 -3.15 -8.69 -3.28
C ILE A 513 -4.22 -8.10 -4.21
N THR A 514 -4.63 -6.86 -3.94
CA THR A 514 -5.60 -6.13 -4.78
C THR A 514 -4.90 -5.39 -5.90
N ASN A 515 -5.61 -5.10 -6.98
CA ASN A 515 -5.12 -4.22 -8.03
C ASN A 515 -4.71 -2.86 -7.47
N GLY A 516 -3.48 -2.43 -7.77
CA GLY A 516 -2.97 -1.11 -7.42
C GLY A 516 -2.49 -0.96 -5.97
N ASN A 517 -2.43 0.28 -5.52
CA ASN A 517 -1.79 0.65 -4.26
C ASN A 517 -2.62 0.23 -3.04
N LEU A 518 -1.98 -0.27 -1.98
CA LEU A 518 -2.66 -0.94 -0.86
C LEU A 518 -3.07 -0.02 0.31
N ASN A 519 -2.85 1.30 0.23
CA ASN A 519 -3.16 2.19 1.35
C ASN A 519 -4.69 2.28 1.62
N ALA A 520 -5.49 2.49 0.58
CA ALA A 520 -6.95 2.55 0.73
C ALA A 520 -7.56 1.23 1.19
N PRO A 521 -7.21 0.05 0.61
CA PRO A 521 -7.64 -1.24 1.12
C PRO A 521 -7.26 -1.49 2.58
N SER A 522 -6.06 -1.04 3.00
CA SER A 522 -5.62 -1.17 4.41
C SER A 522 -6.46 -0.32 5.37
N ILE A 523 -6.82 0.90 4.97
CA ILE A 523 -7.72 1.76 5.76
C ILE A 523 -9.12 1.14 5.81
N MET A 524 -9.63 0.63 4.70
CA MET A 524 -10.93 -0.05 4.60
C MET A 524 -11.00 -1.25 5.56
N VAL A 525 -9.92 -2.04 5.66
CA VAL A 525 -9.83 -3.12 6.67
C VAL A 525 -10.00 -2.55 8.08
N GLY A 526 -9.31 -1.47 8.41
CA GLY A 526 -9.45 -0.82 9.73
C GLY A 526 -10.88 -0.33 10.00
N GLU A 527 -11.52 0.26 9.00
CA GLU A 527 -12.92 0.69 9.04
C GLU A 527 -13.88 -0.48 9.30
N LYS A 528 -13.76 -1.54 8.51
CA LYS A 528 -14.64 -2.71 8.57
C LYS A 528 -14.44 -3.52 9.84
N VAL A 529 -13.19 -3.76 10.23
CA VAL A 529 -12.90 -4.51 11.47
C VAL A 529 -13.35 -3.74 12.71
N SER A 530 -13.31 -2.40 12.71
CA SER A 530 -13.87 -1.63 13.83
C SER A 530 -15.37 -1.90 14.01
N ASP A 531 -16.14 -1.98 12.93
CA ASP A 531 -17.55 -2.33 13.02
C ASP A 531 -17.76 -3.77 13.52
N MET A 532 -16.96 -4.72 13.03
CA MET A 532 -17.00 -6.11 13.54
C MET A 532 -16.73 -6.19 15.05
N VAL A 533 -15.74 -5.42 15.56
CA VAL A 533 -15.45 -5.31 17.00
C VAL A 533 -16.63 -4.75 17.79
N LEU A 534 -17.36 -3.81 17.19
CA LEU A 534 -18.54 -3.17 17.78
C LEU A 534 -19.84 -3.96 17.57
N GLY A 535 -19.79 -5.13 16.91
CA GLY A 535 -20.98 -5.92 16.57
C GLY A 535 -21.89 -5.22 15.56
N LYS A 536 -21.31 -4.43 14.64
CA LYS A 536 -22.01 -3.66 13.61
C LYS A 536 -21.56 -4.11 12.21
N ALA A 537 -22.37 -3.80 11.21
CA ALA A 537 -22.03 -3.90 9.80
C ALA A 537 -22.74 -2.79 9.03
N LEU A 538 -22.16 -2.35 7.92
CA LEU A 538 -22.89 -1.52 6.94
C LEU A 538 -23.68 -2.43 6.02
N GLU A 539 -24.83 -1.91 5.53
CA GLU A 539 -25.62 -2.61 4.53
C GLU A 539 -24.80 -2.80 3.23
N PRO A 540 -24.87 -3.95 2.60
CA PRO A 540 -24.20 -4.20 1.32
C PRO A 540 -24.66 -3.21 0.23
N ASP A 541 -23.72 -2.81 -0.62
CA ASP A 541 -23.98 -2.00 -1.80
C ASP A 541 -23.84 -2.87 -3.05
N HIS A 542 -24.95 -3.10 -3.74
CA HIS A 542 -25.03 -4.04 -4.86
C HIS A 542 -24.62 -3.44 -6.21
N SER A 543 -23.93 -2.31 -6.22
CA SER A 543 -23.38 -1.71 -7.44
C SER A 543 -22.41 -2.67 -8.13
N SER A 544 -22.57 -2.85 -9.45
CA SER A 544 -21.75 -3.77 -10.24
C SER A 544 -20.69 -3.02 -11.04
N PRO A 545 -19.42 -3.47 -11.04
CA PRO A 545 -18.37 -2.82 -11.80
C PRO A 545 -18.61 -2.98 -13.31
N TRP A 546 -18.19 -1.98 -14.07
CA TRP A 546 -18.08 -2.11 -15.50
C TRP A 546 -16.94 -3.09 -15.86
N LEU A 547 -17.23 -3.96 -16.82
CA LEU A 547 -16.26 -4.84 -17.45
C LEU A 547 -16.31 -4.60 -18.95
N HIS A 548 -15.17 -4.69 -19.62
CA HIS A 548 -15.12 -4.56 -21.07
C HIS A 548 -16.02 -5.63 -21.70
N PRO A 549 -17.01 -5.28 -22.57
CA PRO A 549 -17.98 -6.26 -23.07
C PRO A 549 -17.33 -7.43 -23.84
N ASP A 550 -16.24 -7.18 -24.53
CA ASP A 550 -15.50 -8.15 -25.32
C ASP A 550 -14.25 -8.72 -24.62
N TRP A 551 -14.18 -8.64 -23.28
CA TRP A 551 -12.98 -9.05 -22.53
C TRP A 551 -12.52 -10.49 -22.85
N ALA A 552 -13.45 -11.40 -23.16
CA ALA A 552 -13.13 -12.79 -23.45
C ALA A 552 -12.41 -12.98 -24.80
N SER A 553 -12.63 -12.08 -25.76
CA SER A 553 -12.13 -12.21 -27.14
C SER A 553 -11.20 -11.06 -27.58
N SER A 554 -11.20 -9.94 -26.86
CA SER A 554 -10.38 -8.77 -27.18
C SER A 554 -9.55 -8.34 -25.97
N GLN A 555 -8.32 -7.83 -26.22
CA GLN A 555 -7.46 -7.26 -25.20
C GLN A 555 -7.87 -5.80 -24.90
N ARG A 556 -8.42 -5.10 -25.89
CA ARG A 556 -8.87 -3.71 -25.83
C ARG A 556 -9.97 -3.45 -26.84
#